data_07ce5216900e97f59a643e790d00f186
#
_entry.id   07ce5216900e97f59a643e790d00f186
#
_cell.length_a   1.000
_cell.length_b   1.000
_cell.length_c   1.000
_cell.angle_alpha   90.00
_cell.angle_beta   90.00
_cell.angle_gamma   90.00
#
_symmetry.space_group_name_H-M   'P 1'
#
loop_
_entity.id
_entity.type
_entity.pdbx_description
1 polymer ?
#
loop_
_entity_poly.entity_id
_entity_poly.type
_entity_poly.pdbx_seq_one_letter_code
_entity_poly.pdbx_strand_id
1 'polypeptide(L)'
;MLRMLIAGVLVVFACVNSAEAAGDDKSARGIVERLQNGIFEVLKHAKELGVDGRYELILPVLERDAHIPLMTATVSGPYWREGSKTQKERAIKAFAEMHSALLAALFDSYNGETYKTVKVRETGGKIVLVDSNIIDSDGEPTLVTFATAKIKGRWWVIDVIIAGGISEVKVKRNEFNRLLEEGGLDNLSAALERKKDRLLFGEEKAVR
;
A
#
# COMPACT_ATOMS: atom_id res chain seq x y z
N MET A 1 42.64 56.45 -17.89
CA MET A 1 42.04 56.42 -16.53
C MET A 1 40.53 56.25 -16.70
N LEU A 2 40.03 55.02 -16.55
CA LEU A 2 38.58 54.83 -16.50
C LEU A 2 38.33 53.59 -15.60
N ARG A 3 37.77 53.81 -14.42
CA ARG A 3 37.42 52.80 -13.45
C ARG A 3 36.13 52.14 -13.87
N MET A 4 36.20 50.87 -14.20
CA MET A 4 35.05 50.01 -14.46
C MET A 4 34.54 49.45 -13.13
N LEU A 5 33.35 49.87 -12.71
CA LEU A 5 32.57 49.28 -11.63
C LEU A 5 31.82 48.06 -12.15
N ILE A 6 32.21 46.87 -11.69
CA ILE A 6 31.46 45.65 -11.92
C ILE A 6 30.48 45.50 -10.76
N ALA A 7 29.19 45.77 -11.02
CA ALA A 7 28.10 45.42 -10.11
C ALA A 7 27.80 43.94 -10.24
N GLY A 8 28.20 43.18 -9.26
CA GLY A 8 27.83 41.76 -9.15
C GLY A 8 26.36 41.61 -8.78
N VAL A 9 25.57 41.10 -9.68
CA VAL A 9 24.21 40.64 -9.42
C VAL A 9 24.31 39.27 -8.77
N LEU A 10 24.09 39.24 -7.46
CA LEU A 10 23.95 38.01 -6.68
C LEU A 10 22.55 37.44 -6.95
N VAL A 11 22.42 36.51 -7.87
CA VAL A 11 21.20 35.73 -8.06
C VAL A 11 21.15 34.72 -6.93
N VAL A 12 20.38 35.04 -5.88
CA VAL A 12 20.02 34.07 -4.85
C VAL A 12 19.02 33.11 -5.48
N PHE A 13 19.51 31.94 -5.89
CA PHE A 13 18.66 30.79 -6.19
C PHE A 13 18.04 30.36 -4.85
N ALA A 14 16.84 30.85 -4.56
CA ALA A 14 16.00 30.27 -3.53
C ALA A 14 15.61 28.88 -4.04
N CYS A 15 16.36 27.86 -3.61
CA CYS A 15 15.88 26.48 -3.68
C CYS A 15 14.61 26.42 -2.86
N VAL A 16 13.47 26.54 -3.51
CA VAL A 16 12.20 26.14 -2.91
C VAL A 16 12.28 24.62 -2.80
N ASN A 17 12.82 24.16 -1.66
CA ASN A 17 12.60 22.81 -1.22
C ASN A 17 11.09 22.68 -0.99
N SER A 18 10.36 22.21 -2.00
CA SER A 18 9.08 21.56 -1.78
C SER A 18 9.40 20.27 -1.05
N ALA A 19 9.61 20.37 0.26
CA ALA A 19 9.45 19.23 1.13
C ALA A 19 7.96 18.85 1.01
N GLU A 20 7.67 17.92 0.10
CA GLU A 20 6.41 17.19 0.15
C GLU A 20 6.28 16.70 1.58
N ALA A 21 5.34 17.26 2.29
CA ALA A 21 5.14 16.96 3.69
C ALA A 21 4.85 15.45 3.78
N ALA A 22 5.83 14.71 4.30
CA ALA A 22 5.64 13.30 4.59
C ALA A 22 4.36 13.20 5.43
N GLY A 23 3.32 12.54 4.89
CA GLY A 23 2.03 12.39 5.55
C GLY A 23 2.24 11.93 6.99
N ASP A 24 1.52 12.50 7.93
CA ASP A 24 1.60 12.12 9.34
C ASP A 24 0.61 10.98 9.64
N ASP A 25 0.78 10.30 10.77
CA ASP A 25 -0.15 9.25 11.22
C ASP A 25 -1.22 9.76 12.19
N LYS A 26 -1.35 11.07 12.34
CA LYS A 26 -2.26 11.72 13.29
C LYS A 26 -3.67 11.91 12.74
N SER A 27 -3.84 11.78 11.41
CA SER A 27 -5.11 11.95 10.72
C SER A 27 -5.37 10.82 9.71
N ALA A 28 -6.66 10.63 9.35
CA ALA A 28 -7.05 9.71 8.30
C ALA A 28 -6.39 10.05 6.95
N ARG A 29 -6.29 11.33 6.64
CA ARG A 29 -5.60 11.83 5.45
C ARG A 29 -4.10 11.53 5.50
N GLY A 30 -3.46 11.88 6.60
CA GLY A 30 -2.02 11.75 6.75
C GLY A 30 -1.52 10.31 6.65
N ILE A 31 -2.26 9.32 7.22
CA ILE A 31 -1.88 7.91 7.09
C ILE A 31 -1.95 7.43 5.64
N VAL A 32 -2.94 7.88 4.86
CA VAL A 32 -3.07 7.53 3.45
C VAL A 32 -1.96 8.16 2.62
N GLU A 33 -1.68 9.45 2.82
CA GLU A 33 -0.58 10.14 2.15
C GLU A 33 0.77 9.51 2.48
N ARG A 34 1.00 9.10 3.72
CA ARG A 34 2.23 8.39 4.12
C ARG A 34 2.36 7.03 3.45
N LEU A 35 1.27 6.25 3.38
CA LEU A 35 1.25 4.97 2.65
C LEU A 35 1.58 5.19 1.17
N GLN A 36 0.89 6.13 0.53
CA GLN A 36 1.09 6.46 -0.88
C GLN A 36 2.52 6.94 -1.14
N ASN A 37 3.05 7.87 -0.34
CA ASN A 37 4.44 8.31 -0.45
C ASN A 37 5.42 7.12 -0.38
N GLY A 38 5.25 6.21 0.58
CA GLY A 38 6.11 5.04 0.71
C GLY A 38 6.09 4.14 -0.52
N ILE A 39 4.90 3.90 -1.10
CA ILE A 39 4.76 3.09 -2.32
C ILE A 39 5.35 3.84 -3.54
N PHE A 40 5.06 5.13 -3.70
CA PHE A 40 5.57 5.92 -4.83
C PHE A 40 7.10 6.08 -4.81
N GLU A 41 7.72 6.17 -3.63
CA GLU A 41 9.19 6.19 -3.55
C GLU A 41 9.79 4.87 -4.07
N VAL A 42 9.21 3.73 -3.77
CA VAL A 42 9.64 2.45 -4.33
C VAL A 42 9.41 2.41 -5.84
N LEU A 43 8.26 2.92 -6.31
CA LEU A 43 7.88 2.94 -7.71
C LEU A 43 8.86 3.76 -8.58
N LYS A 44 9.34 4.90 -8.08
CA LYS A 44 10.33 5.74 -8.78
C LYS A 44 11.62 4.99 -9.12
N HIS A 45 11.97 3.98 -8.34
CA HIS A 45 13.17 3.14 -8.52
C HIS A 45 12.84 1.73 -9.01
N ALA A 46 11.63 1.50 -9.54
CA ALA A 46 11.09 0.17 -9.81
C ALA A 46 11.98 -0.71 -10.69
N LYS A 47 12.57 -0.14 -11.76
CA LYS A 47 13.44 -0.88 -12.69
C LYS A 47 14.78 -1.28 -12.06
N GLU A 48 15.36 -0.38 -11.26
CA GLU A 48 16.65 -0.61 -10.58
C GLU A 48 16.55 -1.67 -9.50
N LEU A 49 15.43 -1.67 -8.77
CA LEU A 49 15.19 -2.57 -7.64
C LEU A 49 14.88 -4.00 -8.07
N GLY A 50 14.36 -4.21 -9.26
CA GLY A 50 13.78 -5.51 -9.62
C GLY A 50 12.59 -5.89 -8.72
N VAL A 51 12.00 -7.06 -8.91
CA VAL A 51 10.82 -7.48 -8.13
C VAL A 51 11.18 -7.72 -6.65
N ASP A 52 12.33 -8.34 -6.38
CA ASP A 52 12.76 -8.64 -5.00
C ASP A 52 13.03 -7.37 -4.20
N GLY A 53 13.77 -6.41 -4.76
CA GLY A 53 14.05 -5.16 -4.07
C GLY A 53 12.78 -4.32 -3.84
N ARG A 54 11.85 -4.31 -4.78
CA ARG A 54 10.54 -3.68 -4.56
C ARG A 54 9.76 -4.35 -3.43
N TYR A 55 9.73 -5.68 -3.41
CA TYR A 55 9.09 -6.45 -2.35
C TYR A 55 9.65 -6.11 -0.97
N GLU A 56 10.97 -6.11 -0.83
CA GLU A 56 11.64 -5.81 0.45
C GLU A 56 11.34 -4.41 0.98
N LEU A 57 11.13 -3.44 0.08
CA LEU A 57 10.81 -2.06 0.47
C LEU A 57 9.30 -1.82 0.67
N ILE A 58 8.42 -2.52 -0.07
CA ILE A 58 6.96 -2.39 0.07
C ILE A 58 6.46 -3.04 1.35
N LEU A 59 6.99 -4.20 1.73
CA LEU A 59 6.53 -4.95 2.91
C LEU A 59 6.51 -4.10 4.19
N PRO A 60 7.59 -3.44 4.60
CA PRO A 60 7.58 -2.59 5.79
C PRO A 60 6.65 -1.38 5.67
N VAL A 61 6.41 -0.85 4.47
CA VAL A 61 5.44 0.23 4.25
C VAL A 61 4.03 -0.26 4.55
N LEU A 62 3.64 -1.43 4.04
CA LEU A 62 2.32 -2.02 4.31
C LEU A 62 2.15 -2.37 5.79
N GLU A 63 3.12 -3.00 6.42
CA GLU A 63 3.08 -3.36 7.84
C GLU A 63 2.99 -2.15 8.75
N ARG A 64 3.62 -1.04 8.36
CA ARG A 64 3.59 0.21 9.11
C ARG A 64 2.25 0.92 9.01
N ASP A 65 1.59 0.95 7.84
CA ASP A 65 0.50 1.87 7.54
C ASP A 65 -0.86 1.19 7.33
N ALA A 66 -0.89 -0.10 6.99
CA ALA A 66 -2.12 -0.88 6.89
C ALA A 66 -2.32 -1.78 8.11
N HIS A 67 -3.55 -1.88 8.58
CA HIS A 67 -3.87 -2.77 9.70
C HIS A 67 -4.03 -4.21 9.22
N ILE A 68 -2.91 -4.83 8.83
CA ILE A 68 -2.87 -6.19 8.29
C ILE A 68 -3.66 -7.21 9.16
N PRO A 69 -3.52 -7.21 10.50
CA PRO A 69 -4.29 -8.15 11.34
C PRO A 69 -5.81 -8.02 11.17
N LEU A 70 -6.35 -6.79 11.06
CA LEU A 70 -7.79 -6.58 10.85
C LEU A 70 -8.23 -7.01 9.45
N MET A 71 -7.43 -6.68 8.43
CA MET A 71 -7.71 -7.08 7.05
C MET A 71 -7.73 -8.61 6.95
N THR A 72 -6.72 -9.29 7.48
CA THR A 72 -6.63 -10.77 7.51
C THR A 72 -7.81 -11.38 8.26
N ALA A 73 -8.18 -10.84 9.42
CA ALA A 73 -9.34 -11.31 10.17
C ALA A 73 -10.65 -11.14 9.37
N THR A 74 -10.79 -10.03 8.64
CA THR A 74 -11.98 -9.74 7.85
C THR A 74 -12.13 -10.68 6.65
N VAL A 75 -11.04 -10.96 5.94
CA VAL A 75 -11.07 -11.91 4.81
C VAL A 75 -11.25 -13.34 5.26
N SER A 76 -10.76 -13.70 6.44
CA SER A 76 -10.90 -15.06 7.00
C SER A 76 -12.30 -15.33 7.59
N GLY A 77 -13.08 -14.30 7.89
CA GLY A 77 -14.46 -14.44 8.36
C GLY A 77 -14.59 -15.32 9.63
N PRO A 78 -15.49 -16.33 9.65
CA PRO A 78 -15.69 -17.17 10.83
C PRO A 78 -14.46 -17.99 11.22
N TYR A 79 -13.66 -18.44 10.24
CA TYR A 79 -12.44 -19.23 10.45
C TYR A 79 -11.39 -18.50 11.29
N TRP A 80 -11.42 -17.15 11.29
CA TRP A 80 -10.56 -16.38 12.17
C TRP A 80 -10.79 -16.67 13.65
N ARG A 81 -12.04 -16.81 14.08
CA ARG A 81 -12.35 -17.06 15.49
C ARG A 81 -11.89 -18.45 15.94
N GLU A 82 -11.98 -19.42 15.06
CA GLU A 82 -11.66 -20.83 15.30
C GLU A 82 -10.15 -21.10 15.30
N GLY A 83 -9.37 -20.26 14.60
CA GLY A 83 -7.93 -20.44 14.49
C GLY A 83 -7.18 -20.24 15.80
N SER A 84 -6.14 -21.03 16.01
CA SER A 84 -5.16 -20.86 17.10
C SER A 84 -4.36 -19.56 16.94
N LYS A 85 -3.65 -19.16 17.98
CA LYS A 85 -2.74 -18.00 17.92
C LYS A 85 -1.70 -18.15 16.81
N THR A 86 -1.06 -19.31 16.73
CA THR A 86 -0.02 -19.60 15.72
C THR A 86 -0.58 -19.55 14.30
N GLN A 87 -1.76 -20.10 14.05
CA GLN A 87 -2.42 -20.03 12.76
C GLN A 87 -2.76 -18.58 12.36
N LYS A 88 -3.23 -17.77 13.29
CA LYS A 88 -3.52 -16.35 13.06
C LYS A 88 -2.25 -15.57 12.72
N GLU A 89 -1.16 -15.79 13.46
CA GLU A 89 0.13 -15.14 13.21
C GLU A 89 0.70 -15.51 11.84
N ARG A 90 0.64 -16.79 11.46
CA ARG A 90 1.05 -17.25 10.12
C ARG A 90 0.19 -16.63 9.01
N ALA A 91 -1.13 -16.58 9.19
CA ALA A 91 -2.04 -15.99 8.21
C ALA A 91 -1.79 -14.48 8.03
N ILE A 92 -1.56 -13.73 9.13
CA ILE A 92 -1.19 -12.30 9.06
C ILE A 92 0.08 -12.11 8.25
N LYS A 93 1.12 -12.89 8.56
CA LYS A 93 2.41 -12.82 7.85
C LYS A 93 2.25 -13.14 6.37
N ALA A 94 1.62 -14.28 6.06
CA ALA A 94 1.40 -14.71 4.67
C ALA A 94 0.56 -13.68 3.87
N PHE A 95 -0.42 -13.05 4.52
CA PHE A 95 -1.24 -12.01 3.90
C PHE A 95 -0.42 -10.75 3.57
N ALA A 96 0.40 -10.25 4.50
CA ALA A 96 1.28 -9.10 4.28
C ALA A 96 2.28 -9.38 3.15
N GLU A 97 2.98 -10.51 3.23
CA GLU A 97 4.00 -10.91 2.27
C GLU A 97 3.42 -11.09 0.86
N MET A 98 2.28 -11.77 0.73
CA MET A 98 1.64 -11.98 -0.58
C MET A 98 1.18 -10.66 -1.21
N HIS A 99 0.59 -9.74 -0.43
CA HIS A 99 0.17 -8.45 -0.97
C HIS A 99 1.36 -7.56 -1.34
N SER A 100 2.44 -7.61 -0.58
CA SER A 100 3.68 -6.91 -0.92
C SER A 100 4.29 -7.44 -2.21
N ALA A 101 4.33 -8.76 -2.39
CA ALA A 101 4.80 -9.39 -3.62
C ALA A 101 3.89 -9.06 -4.82
N LEU A 102 2.57 -9.00 -4.60
CA LEU A 102 1.62 -8.60 -5.64
C LEU A 102 1.87 -7.16 -6.11
N LEU A 103 2.02 -6.22 -5.17
CA LEU A 103 2.34 -4.83 -5.51
C LEU A 103 3.71 -4.72 -6.18
N ALA A 104 4.71 -5.46 -5.70
CA ALA A 104 6.03 -5.50 -6.30
C ALA A 104 6.03 -6.02 -7.75
N ALA A 105 5.18 -7.01 -8.05
CA ALA A 105 5.03 -7.53 -9.40
C ALA A 105 4.24 -6.58 -10.32
N LEU A 106 3.22 -5.90 -9.79
CA LEU A 106 2.38 -4.96 -10.55
C LEU A 106 3.09 -3.63 -10.83
N PHE A 107 3.90 -3.15 -9.89
CA PHE A 107 4.57 -1.85 -9.98
C PHE A 107 6.00 -2.01 -10.51
N ASP A 108 6.14 -2.48 -11.74
CA ASP A 108 7.41 -2.81 -12.38
C ASP A 108 8.09 -1.64 -13.10
N SER A 109 7.39 -0.53 -13.26
CA SER A 109 7.86 0.67 -13.96
C SER A 109 7.25 1.94 -13.36
N TYR A 110 7.91 3.07 -13.60
CA TYR A 110 7.44 4.41 -13.28
C TYR A 110 7.57 5.30 -14.49
N ASN A 111 6.48 5.95 -14.89
CA ASN A 111 6.40 6.81 -16.07
C ASN A 111 5.93 8.23 -15.72
N GLY A 112 6.12 8.65 -14.47
CA GLY A 112 5.71 9.97 -14.00
C GLY A 112 4.35 10.00 -13.31
N GLU A 113 3.82 8.84 -12.92
CA GLU A 113 2.56 8.74 -12.15
C GLU A 113 2.67 9.55 -10.86
N THR A 114 1.56 10.16 -10.49
CA THR A 114 1.46 10.92 -9.25
C THR A 114 0.18 10.58 -8.50
N TYR A 115 0.00 11.11 -7.29
CA TYR A 115 -1.27 11.00 -6.61
C TYR A 115 -1.69 12.34 -6.00
N LYS A 116 -3.01 12.49 -5.78
CA LYS A 116 -3.58 13.67 -5.13
C LYS A 116 -4.75 13.26 -4.25
N THR A 117 -4.67 13.53 -2.95
CA THR A 117 -5.82 13.40 -2.05
C THR A 117 -6.88 14.44 -2.41
N VAL A 118 -8.08 13.97 -2.75
CA VAL A 118 -9.19 14.82 -3.26
C VAL A 118 -10.20 15.15 -2.19
N LYS A 119 -10.53 14.15 -1.32
CA LYS A 119 -11.62 14.31 -0.34
C LYS A 119 -11.42 13.39 0.86
N VAL A 120 -11.84 13.88 2.03
CA VAL A 120 -11.99 13.07 3.24
C VAL A 120 -13.47 13.06 3.61
N ARG A 121 -14.04 11.88 3.85
CA ARG A 121 -15.46 11.67 4.12
C ARG A 121 -15.66 10.86 5.40
N GLU A 122 -16.36 11.42 6.36
CA GLU A 122 -16.82 10.69 7.53
C GLU A 122 -18.05 9.85 7.17
N THR A 123 -18.11 8.61 7.67
CA THR A 123 -19.25 7.70 7.38
C THR A 123 -20.32 7.68 8.48
N GLY A 124 -20.19 8.56 9.48
CA GLY A 124 -21.05 8.56 10.68
C GLY A 124 -20.70 7.48 11.70
N GLY A 125 -19.61 6.71 11.46
CA GLY A 125 -19.11 5.65 12.33
C GLY A 125 -17.61 5.81 12.62
N LYS A 126 -16.93 4.68 12.84
CA LYS A 126 -15.49 4.66 13.15
C LYS A 126 -14.60 4.70 11.90
N ILE A 127 -15.19 4.62 10.70
CA ILE A 127 -14.49 4.57 9.42
C ILE A 127 -14.51 5.96 8.80
N VAL A 128 -13.36 6.39 8.33
CA VAL A 128 -13.20 7.59 7.52
C VAL A 128 -12.67 7.17 6.15
N LEU A 129 -13.31 7.65 5.09
CA LEU A 129 -12.90 7.39 3.72
C LEU A 129 -12.05 8.54 3.21
N VAL A 130 -10.92 8.21 2.60
CA VAL A 130 -10.02 9.16 1.98
C VAL A 130 -9.95 8.85 0.48
N ASP A 131 -10.48 9.76 -0.31
CA ASP A 131 -10.46 9.66 -1.77
C ASP A 131 -9.17 10.26 -2.30
N SER A 132 -8.47 9.52 -3.14
CA SER A 132 -7.23 9.95 -3.80
C SER A 132 -7.31 9.59 -5.28
N ASN A 133 -6.91 10.50 -6.15
CA ASN A 133 -6.67 10.20 -7.56
C ASN A 133 -5.23 9.74 -7.74
N ILE A 134 -5.05 8.58 -8.32
CA ILE A 134 -3.77 8.18 -8.94
C ILE A 134 -3.82 8.73 -10.37
N ILE A 135 -2.85 9.52 -10.73
CA ILE A 135 -2.76 10.20 -12.03
C ILE A 135 -1.65 9.50 -12.81
N ASP A 136 -2.02 8.92 -13.94
CA ASP A 136 -1.06 8.22 -14.80
C ASP A 136 -0.19 9.19 -15.63
N SER A 137 0.68 8.64 -16.46
CA SER A 137 1.58 9.41 -17.33
C SER A 137 0.86 10.29 -18.36
N ASP A 138 -0.37 9.93 -18.72
CA ASP A 138 -1.19 10.67 -19.69
C ASP A 138 -2.05 11.74 -19.01
N GLY A 139 -1.99 11.81 -17.68
CA GLY A 139 -2.73 12.76 -16.86
C GLY A 139 -4.15 12.29 -16.49
N GLU A 140 -4.51 11.04 -16.81
CA GLU A 140 -5.83 10.49 -16.51
C GLU A 140 -5.93 10.06 -15.04
N PRO A 141 -6.94 10.54 -14.31
CA PRO A 141 -7.11 10.23 -12.91
C PRO A 141 -7.88 8.92 -12.70
N THR A 142 -7.34 8.02 -11.92
CA THR A 142 -8.05 6.85 -11.37
C THR A 142 -8.38 7.08 -9.91
N LEU A 143 -9.67 7.07 -9.56
CA LEU A 143 -10.10 7.23 -8.18
C LEU A 143 -9.85 5.96 -7.38
N VAL A 144 -9.09 6.11 -6.30
CA VAL A 144 -8.87 5.10 -5.26
C VAL A 144 -9.35 5.66 -3.94
N THR A 145 -10.24 4.95 -3.26
CA THR A 145 -10.72 5.31 -1.92
C THR A 145 -10.09 4.41 -0.88
N PHE A 146 -9.44 5.00 0.10
CA PHE A 146 -8.88 4.29 1.24
C PHE A 146 -9.86 4.34 2.41
N ALA A 147 -10.29 3.19 2.91
CA ALA A 147 -11.00 3.13 4.18
C ALA A 147 -9.99 3.13 5.33
N THR A 148 -10.17 4.04 6.27
CA THR A 148 -9.30 4.19 7.42
C THR A 148 -10.08 4.09 8.72
N ALA A 149 -9.40 3.66 9.79
CA ALA A 149 -9.97 3.65 11.13
C ALA A 149 -8.91 3.99 12.19
N LYS A 150 -9.36 4.61 13.28
CA LYS A 150 -8.51 4.88 14.45
C LYS A 150 -8.59 3.70 15.42
N ILE A 151 -7.49 2.94 15.56
CA ILE A 151 -7.40 1.75 16.39
C ILE A 151 -6.31 1.97 17.44
N LYS A 152 -6.64 1.86 18.71
CA LYS A 152 -5.70 2.10 19.84
C LYS A 152 -4.97 3.44 19.74
N GLY A 153 -5.70 4.49 19.33
CA GLY A 153 -5.18 5.85 19.26
C GLY A 153 -4.45 6.23 17.97
N ARG A 154 -4.16 5.27 17.08
CA ARG A 154 -3.47 5.46 15.81
C ARG A 154 -4.39 5.23 14.62
N TRP A 155 -4.22 5.99 13.55
CA TRP A 155 -4.89 5.78 12.27
C TRP A 155 -4.21 4.67 11.47
N TRP A 156 -5.05 3.91 10.76
CA TRP A 156 -4.64 2.78 9.93
C TRP A 156 -5.48 2.74 8.65
N VAL A 157 -4.87 2.36 7.55
CA VAL A 157 -5.63 1.91 6.37
C VAL A 157 -6.14 0.50 6.65
N ILE A 158 -7.43 0.28 6.42
CA ILE A 158 -8.11 -1.00 6.68
C ILE A 158 -8.74 -1.64 5.45
N ASP A 159 -8.86 -0.90 4.34
CA ASP A 159 -9.33 -1.39 3.05
C ASP A 159 -8.94 -0.41 1.94
N VAL A 160 -8.89 -0.90 0.72
CA VAL A 160 -8.74 -0.11 -0.51
C VAL A 160 -9.93 -0.40 -1.41
N ILE A 161 -10.54 0.65 -1.95
CA ILE A 161 -11.73 0.58 -2.78
C ILE A 161 -11.40 1.17 -4.15
N ILE A 162 -11.49 0.38 -5.19
CA ILE A 162 -11.09 0.74 -6.56
C ILE A 162 -12.32 0.74 -7.48
N ALA A 163 -12.23 1.43 -8.61
CA ALA A 163 -13.20 1.39 -9.70
C ALA A 163 -14.66 1.58 -9.26
N GLY A 164 -14.93 2.63 -8.47
CA GLY A 164 -16.30 3.04 -8.16
C GLY A 164 -17.01 2.21 -7.08
N GLY A 165 -16.28 1.45 -6.26
CA GLY A 165 -16.88 0.82 -5.09
C GLY A 165 -16.48 -0.62 -4.80
N ILE A 166 -15.50 -1.16 -5.50
CA ILE A 166 -15.01 -2.53 -5.29
C ILE A 166 -14.02 -2.54 -4.13
N SER A 167 -14.43 -3.07 -2.99
CA SER A 167 -13.57 -3.29 -1.80
C SER A 167 -12.64 -4.47 -2.03
N GLU A 168 -11.34 -4.24 -1.96
CA GLU A 168 -10.32 -5.29 -2.11
C GLU A 168 -10.44 -6.35 -1.01
N VAL A 169 -10.74 -5.97 0.22
CA VAL A 169 -10.97 -6.92 1.32
C VAL A 169 -12.17 -7.83 1.03
N LYS A 170 -13.27 -7.29 0.45
CA LYS A 170 -14.43 -8.12 0.06
C LYS A 170 -14.12 -9.05 -1.09
N VAL A 171 -13.39 -8.58 -2.10
CA VAL A 171 -12.93 -9.40 -3.23
C VAL A 171 -12.09 -10.56 -2.70
N LYS A 172 -11.09 -10.26 -1.86
CA LYS A 172 -10.22 -11.27 -1.26
C LYS A 172 -10.97 -12.26 -0.37
N ARG A 173 -11.98 -11.80 0.37
CA ARG A 173 -12.84 -12.71 1.15
C ARG A 173 -13.54 -13.74 0.24
N ASN A 174 -14.08 -13.32 -0.89
CA ASN A 174 -14.73 -14.24 -1.83
C ASN A 174 -13.70 -15.17 -2.49
N GLU A 175 -12.54 -14.65 -2.90
CA GLU A 175 -11.44 -15.42 -3.49
C GLU A 175 -10.94 -16.52 -2.53
N PHE A 176 -10.85 -16.22 -1.24
CA PHE A 176 -10.29 -17.13 -0.24
C PHE A 176 -11.31 -18.09 0.39
N ASN A 177 -12.62 -17.88 0.14
CA ASN A 177 -13.66 -18.67 0.80
C ASN A 177 -13.45 -20.18 0.60
N ARG A 178 -13.17 -20.63 -0.63
CA ARG A 178 -12.93 -22.04 -0.90
C ARG A 178 -11.72 -22.60 -0.16
N LEU A 179 -10.62 -21.84 -0.10
CA LEU A 179 -9.41 -22.25 0.62
C LEU A 179 -9.68 -22.42 2.11
N LEU A 180 -10.49 -21.54 2.67
CA LEU A 180 -10.87 -21.57 4.07
C LEU A 180 -11.83 -22.73 4.38
N GLU A 181 -12.76 -23.04 3.49
CA GLU A 181 -13.64 -24.19 3.60
C GLU A 181 -12.89 -25.54 3.56
N GLU A 182 -11.87 -25.63 2.73
CA GLU A 182 -11.08 -26.85 2.53
C GLU A 182 -10.09 -27.14 3.69
N GLY A 183 -9.61 -26.13 4.41
CA GLY A 183 -8.58 -26.35 5.44
C GLY A 183 -8.26 -25.15 6.34
N GLY A 184 -9.21 -24.22 6.49
CA GLY A 184 -9.10 -23.11 7.43
C GLY A 184 -7.91 -22.19 7.17
N LEU A 185 -7.39 -21.60 8.25
CA LEU A 185 -6.26 -20.64 8.17
C LEU A 185 -4.96 -21.28 7.68
N ASP A 186 -4.73 -22.57 7.91
CA ASP A 186 -3.52 -23.24 7.44
C ASP A 186 -3.50 -23.37 5.92
N ASN A 187 -4.62 -23.76 5.33
CA ASN A 187 -4.73 -23.86 3.87
C ASN A 187 -4.66 -22.48 3.20
N LEU A 188 -5.31 -21.48 3.79
CA LEU A 188 -5.19 -20.10 3.34
C LEU A 188 -3.72 -19.64 3.38
N SER A 189 -3.04 -19.81 4.51
CA SER A 189 -1.64 -19.38 4.67
C SER A 189 -0.74 -20.04 3.64
N ALA A 190 -0.84 -21.36 3.47
CA ALA A 190 -0.06 -22.10 2.49
C ALA A 190 -0.33 -21.65 1.05
N ALA A 191 -1.57 -21.31 0.71
CA ALA A 191 -1.92 -20.78 -0.63
C ALA A 191 -1.33 -19.38 -0.87
N LEU A 192 -1.35 -18.51 0.15
CA LEU A 192 -0.76 -17.17 0.08
C LEU A 192 0.76 -17.23 -0.05
N GLU A 193 1.42 -18.10 0.72
CA GLU A 193 2.87 -18.35 0.65
C GLU A 193 3.27 -18.80 -0.76
N ARG A 194 2.57 -19.79 -1.33
CA ARG A 194 2.81 -20.24 -2.71
C ARG A 194 2.57 -19.15 -3.75
N LYS A 195 1.53 -18.32 -3.55
CA LYS A 195 1.25 -17.20 -4.47
C LYS A 195 2.36 -16.15 -4.42
N LYS A 196 2.86 -15.82 -3.22
CA LYS A 196 4.01 -14.94 -3.04
C LYS A 196 5.23 -15.48 -3.81
N ASP A 197 5.55 -16.76 -3.62
CA ASP A 197 6.74 -17.37 -4.24
C ASP A 197 6.63 -17.36 -5.78
N ARG A 198 5.45 -17.61 -6.34
CA ARG A 198 5.22 -17.47 -7.78
C ARG A 198 5.41 -16.05 -8.30
N LEU A 199 4.93 -15.06 -7.54
CA LEU A 199 5.07 -13.64 -7.92
C LEU A 199 6.52 -13.17 -7.92
N LEU A 200 7.34 -13.65 -6.97
CA LEU A 200 8.74 -13.25 -6.84
C LEU A 200 9.66 -14.07 -7.76
N PHE A 201 9.44 -15.38 -7.86
CA PHE A 201 10.42 -16.29 -8.47
C PHE A 201 9.94 -16.99 -9.74
N GLY A 202 8.70 -16.76 -10.16
CA GLY A 202 8.07 -17.47 -11.27
C GLY A 202 7.60 -18.89 -10.91
N GLU A 203 6.90 -19.55 -11.84
CA GLU A 203 6.29 -20.87 -11.57
C GLU A 203 7.30 -22.00 -11.32
N GLU A 204 8.49 -21.91 -11.90
CA GLU A 204 9.51 -22.97 -11.84
C GLU A 204 10.10 -23.18 -10.44
N LYS A 205 10.13 -22.16 -9.58
CA LYS A 205 10.64 -22.23 -8.21
C LYS A 205 9.58 -22.45 -7.14
N ALA A 206 8.31 -22.22 -7.46
CA ALA A 206 7.20 -22.32 -6.50
C ALA A 206 6.78 -23.78 -6.20
N VAL A 207 7.38 -24.77 -6.85
CA VAL A 207 7.02 -26.21 -6.75
C VAL A 207 8.07 -27.02 -5.97
N ARG A 208 9.13 -26.40 -5.50
CA ARG A 208 10.15 -27.03 -4.64
C ARG A 208 9.94 -26.65 -3.18
#